data_0616114d2903ba03824cc5e8d9ce51c4
#
_entry.id   0616114d2903ba03824cc5e8d9ce51c4
#
_cell.length_a   1.000
_cell.length_b   1.000
_cell.length_c   1.000
_cell.angle_alpha   90.00
_cell.angle_beta   90.00
_cell.angle_gamma   90.00
#
_symmetry.space_group_name_H-M   'P 1'
#
loop_
_entity.id
_entity.type
_entity.pdbx_description
1 polymer ?
#
loop_
_entity_poly.entity_id
_entity_poly.type
_entity_poly.pdbx_seq_one_letter_code
_entity_poly.pdbx_strand_id
1 'polypeptide(L)'
;MIAVGNDATWHAPPQAALCTAATLARMITRRRIQHCPACGAKAEYHVPPNDNRERAVCTACGEVHYENPINVVGTVPVWGDQVLLCRRAIEPRHGMWTLPAGFMEFGETTAEGALRETIEEAGAHVEMQDLFSVLNVVRVGQVHLFYRARMLDATLDPGPESIEARLFCEDEIPWDQLAFRTVRQTLELFFEDRRRGTFGTHAADIG
;
A
#
# COMPACT_ATOMS: atom_id res chain seq x y z
N MET A 1 -17.45 17.69 -46.14
CA MET A 1 -18.37 16.97 -45.26
C MET A 1 -17.85 15.56 -45.11
N ILE A 2 -17.12 15.26 -44.03
CA ILE A 2 -16.63 13.93 -43.69
C ILE A 2 -17.29 13.56 -42.34
N ALA A 3 -18.13 12.53 -42.40
CA ALA A 3 -18.83 12.03 -41.24
C ALA A 3 -17.87 11.22 -40.35
N VAL A 4 -17.73 11.59 -39.08
CA VAL A 4 -17.00 10.86 -38.06
C VAL A 4 -18.00 9.91 -37.38
N GLY A 5 -17.87 8.61 -37.65
CA GLY A 5 -18.63 7.56 -36.97
C GLY A 5 -18.10 7.36 -35.55
N ASN A 6 -18.94 7.64 -34.58
CA ASN A 6 -18.79 7.22 -33.16
C ASN A 6 -19.41 5.83 -33.04
N ASP A 7 -18.61 4.79 -32.88
CA ASP A 7 -19.05 3.53 -32.26
C ASP A 7 -17.84 2.81 -31.67
N ALA A 8 -17.48 3.19 -30.43
CA ALA A 8 -16.65 2.38 -29.56
C ALA A 8 -17.55 1.86 -28.43
N THR A 9 -18.20 0.73 -28.66
CA THR A 9 -18.87 -0.04 -27.60
C THR A 9 -17.81 -0.65 -26.70
N TRP A 10 -17.68 -0.07 -25.53
CA TRP A 10 -16.83 -0.59 -24.46
C TRP A 10 -17.46 -1.89 -23.91
N HIS A 11 -16.83 -3.04 -24.17
CA HIS A 11 -17.23 -4.31 -23.58
C HIS A 11 -16.46 -4.48 -22.27
N ALA A 12 -17.20 -4.52 -21.16
CA ALA A 12 -16.64 -4.85 -19.85
C ALA A 12 -15.95 -6.23 -19.90
N PRO A 13 -14.77 -6.39 -19.27
CA PRO A 13 -14.12 -7.69 -19.19
C PRO A 13 -14.97 -8.68 -18.38
N PRO A 14 -14.89 -10.00 -18.66
CA PRO A 14 -15.68 -11.02 -17.98
C PRO A 14 -15.33 -11.08 -16.49
N GLN A 15 -16.37 -11.37 -15.70
CA GLN A 15 -16.37 -11.46 -14.23
C GLN A 15 -15.12 -12.09 -13.63
N ALA A 16 -14.61 -11.43 -12.59
CA ALA A 16 -13.45 -11.81 -11.81
C ALA A 16 -13.46 -13.30 -11.42
N ALA A 17 -12.45 -14.03 -11.86
CA ALA A 17 -12.19 -15.38 -11.41
C ALA A 17 -11.95 -15.35 -9.89
N LEU A 18 -12.70 -16.17 -9.14
CA LEU A 18 -12.54 -16.41 -7.71
C LEU A 18 -11.06 -16.63 -7.39
N CYS A 19 -10.46 -15.69 -6.66
CA CYS A 19 -9.07 -15.77 -6.25
C CYS A 19 -8.94 -16.87 -5.21
N THR A 20 -8.37 -18.02 -5.61
CA THR A 20 -8.16 -19.17 -4.73
C THR A 20 -7.05 -18.86 -3.70
N ALA A 21 -7.05 -19.57 -2.56
CA ALA A 21 -6.02 -19.45 -1.53
C ALA A 21 -4.57 -19.58 -2.09
N ALA A 22 -4.40 -20.31 -3.19
CA ALA A 22 -3.13 -20.41 -3.91
C ALA A 22 -2.72 -19.12 -4.62
N THR A 23 -3.67 -18.29 -5.07
CA THR A 23 -3.42 -16.98 -5.67
C THR A 23 -3.03 -15.96 -4.59
N LEU A 24 -3.66 -15.99 -3.42
CA LEU A 24 -3.27 -15.20 -2.24
C LEU A 24 -1.86 -15.54 -1.76
N ALA A 25 -1.51 -16.82 -1.67
CA ALA A 25 -0.15 -17.26 -1.32
C ALA A 25 0.89 -16.76 -2.35
N ARG A 26 0.53 -16.65 -3.62
CA ARG A 26 1.37 -16.13 -4.69
C ARG A 26 1.62 -14.61 -4.60
N MET A 27 0.69 -13.84 -4.05
CA MET A 27 0.84 -12.38 -3.88
C MET A 27 1.70 -12.02 -2.66
N ILE A 28 1.77 -12.91 -1.65
CA ILE A 28 2.47 -12.65 -0.38
C ILE A 28 3.92 -13.16 -0.41
N THR A 29 4.26 -14.12 -1.29
CA THR A 29 5.62 -14.64 -1.40
C THR A 29 6.42 -13.89 -2.45
N ARG A 30 7.57 -13.35 -2.02
CA ARG A 30 8.57 -12.76 -2.91
C ARG A 30 8.84 -13.70 -4.09
N ARG A 31 8.51 -13.25 -5.29
CA ARG A 31 8.82 -14.02 -6.51
C ARG A 31 10.32 -13.94 -6.77
N ARG A 32 10.98 -15.08 -6.86
CA ARG A 32 12.38 -15.12 -7.27
C ARG A 32 12.50 -14.69 -8.74
N ILE A 33 13.51 -13.87 -9.05
CA ILE A 33 13.84 -13.46 -10.40
C ILE A 33 14.26 -14.69 -11.19
N GLN A 34 13.56 -15.03 -12.25
CA GLN A 34 13.86 -16.19 -13.11
C GLN A 34 14.63 -15.79 -14.36
N HIS A 35 14.41 -14.56 -14.84
CA HIS A 35 15.05 -14.03 -16.04
C HIS A 35 15.59 -12.64 -15.77
N CYS A 36 16.75 -12.36 -16.37
CA CYS A 36 17.40 -11.07 -16.29
C CYS A 36 16.56 -9.98 -17.00
N PRO A 37 16.14 -8.90 -16.33
CA PRO A 37 15.39 -7.83 -16.96
C PRO A 37 16.21 -7.03 -17.99
N ALA A 38 17.57 -7.10 -17.94
CA ALA A 38 18.43 -6.39 -18.89
C ALA A 38 18.60 -7.13 -20.23
N CYS A 39 18.68 -8.47 -20.23
CA CYS A 39 18.96 -9.23 -21.46
C CYS A 39 18.02 -10.42 -21.72
N GLY A 40 17.06 -10.70 -20.82
CA GLY A 40 16.09 -11.79 -20.96
C GLY A 40 16.63 -13.19 -20.64
N ALA A 41 17.94 -13.37 -20.45
CA ALA A 41 18.54 -14.68 -20.16
C ALA A 41 18.15 -15.17 -18.77
N LYS A 42 18.34 -16.48 -18.50
CA LYS A 42 18.06 -17.08 -17.18
C LYS A 42 18.90 -16.43 -16.08
N ALA A 43 18.32 -16.22 -14.91
CA ALA A 43 19.02 -15.81 -13.71
C ALA A 43 19.11 -16.97 -12.71
N GLU A 44 20.23 -17.10 -12.03
CA GLU A 44 20.50 -18.11 -11.00
C GLU A 44 20.89 -17.45 -9.69
N TYR A 45 20.46 -18.05 -8.57
CA TYR A 45 20.78 -17.51 -7.26
C TYR A 45 22.04 -18.14 -6.69
N HIS A 46 23.05 -17.31 -6.48
CA HIS A 46 24.27 -17.65 -5.75
C HIS A 46 24.85 -16.40 -5.08
N VAL A 47 25.87 -16.56 -4.25
CA VAL A 47 26.58 -15.45 -3.62
C VAL A 47 27.60 -14.91 -4.63
N PRO A 48 27.43 -13.69 -5.16
CA PRO A 48 28.39 -13.13 -6.10
C PRO A 48 29.69 -12.74 -5.40
N PRO A 49 30.79 -12.56 -6.14
CA PRO A 49 32.07 -12.09 -5.57
C PRO A 49 31.86 -10.78 -4.78
N ASN A 50 32.46 -10.72 -3.58
CA ASN A 50 32.40 -9.59 -2.66
C ASN A 50 31.00 -9.29 -2.07
N ASP A 51 30.03 -10.21 -2.15
CA ASP A 51 28.75 -10.15 -1.43
C ASP A 51 28.71 -11.22 -0.31
N ASN A 52 27.73 -11.10 0.59
CA ASN A 52 27.52 -12.04 1.71
C ASN A 52 26.14 -12.70 1.66
N ARG A 53 25.37 -12.47 0.58
CA ARG A 53 24.00 -13.01 0.39
C ARG A 53 23.81 -13.53 -1.01
N GLU A 54 22.90 -14.49 -1.14
CA GLU A 54 22.45 -14.94 -2.46
C GLU A 54 21.75 -13.80 -3.20
N ARG A 55 22.13 -13.62 -4.48
CA ARG A 55 21.49 -12.70 -5.42
C ARG A 55 21.10 -13.44 -6.68
N ALA A 56 20.12 -12.92 -7.40
CA ALA A 56 19.86 -13.37 -8.75
C ALA A 56 20.97 -12.82 -9.67
N VAL A 57 21.74 -13.71 -10.29
CA VAL A 57 22.84 -13.36 -11.21
C VAL A 57 22.50 -13.88 -12.60
N CYS A 58 22.61 -13.03 -13.60
CA CYS A 58 22.35 -13.41 -14.98
C CYS A 58 23.42 -14.38 -15.50
N THR A 59 23.00 -15.51 -16.08
CA THR A 59 23.91 -16.52 -16.63
C THR A 59 24.59 -16.10 -17.93
N ALA A 60 24.09 -15.04 -18.60
CA ALA A 60 24.64 -14.58 -19.89
C ALA A 60 25.42 -13.26 -19.76
N CYS A 61 24.88 -12.22 -19.13
CA CYS A 61 25.54 -10.92 -19.03
C CYS A 61 26.21 -10.67 -17.67
N GLY A 62 26.04 -11.56 -16.69
CA GLY A 62 26.65 -11.42 -15.36
C GLY A 62 26.02 -10.37 -14.46
N GLU A 63 24.94 -9.71 -14.90
CA GLU A 63 24.24 -8.68 -14.09
C GLU A 63 23.75 -9.26 -12.76
N VAL A 64 24.06 -8.57 -11.67
CA VAL A 64 23.63 -8.93 -10.32
C VAL A 64 22.41 -8.09 -9.95
N HIS A 65 21.30 -8.77 -9.66
CA HIS A 65 20.04 -8.10 -9.33
C HIS A 65 19.87 -8.00 -7.81
N TYR A 66 19.85 -6.77 -7.32
CA TYR A 66 19.58 -6.44 -5.93
C TYR A 66 18.07 -6.24 -5.75
N GLU A 67 17.49 -6.95 -4.79
CA GLU A 67 16.09 -6.83 -4.44
C GLU A 67 15.96 -6.17 -3.06
N ASN A 68 15.12 -5.13 -2.98
CA ASN A 68 14.88 -4.37 -1.77
C ASN A 68 13.44 -4.61 -1.26
N PRO A 69 13.15 -4.36 0.02
CA PRO A 69 11.78 -4.30 0.51
C PRO A 69 10.96 -3.27 -0.28
N ILE A 70 9.69 -3.59 -0.51
CA ILE A 70 8.75 -2.68 -1.16
C ILE A 70 8.24 -1.70 -0.11
N ASN A 71 8.22 -0.40 -0.44
CA ASN A 71 7.64 0.62 0.40
C ASN A 71 6.13 0.71 0.13
N VAL A 72 5.35 0.67 1.22
CA VAL A 72 3.93 0.99 1.25
C VAL A 72 3.79 2.31 1.98
N VAL A 73 3.13 3.28 1.36
CA VAL A 73 3.00 4.64 1.89
C VAL A 73 1.53 4.99 2.06
N GLY A 74 1.20 5.65 3.14
CA GLY A 74 -0.18 6.00 3.43
C GLY A 74 -0.31 7.06 4.51
N THR A 75 -1.55 7.38 4.86
CA THR A 75 -1.85 8.42 5.86
C THR A 75 -2.77 7.91 6.96
N VAL A 76 -2.77 8.64 8.07
CA VAL A 76 -3.81 8.66 9.09
C VAL A 76 -4.55 9.99 8.93
N PRO A 77 -5.58 10.07 8.07
CA PRO A 77 -6.30 11.32 7.83
C PRO A 77 -7.28 11.57 8.96
N VAL A 78 -7.30 12.79 9.49
CA VAL A 78 -8.08 13.18 10.66
C VAL A 78 -9.00 14.34 10.35
N TRP A 79 -10.27 14.21 10.72
CA TRP A 79 -11.27 15.27 10.73
C TRP A 79 -11.86 15.42 12.14
N GLY A 80 -11.50 16.50 12.84
CA GLY A 80 -11.90 16.65 14.25
C GLY A 80 -11.30 15.56 15.13
N ASP A 81 -12.17 14.75 15.72
CA ASP A 81 -11.82 13.58 16.55
C ASP A 81 -11.90 12.24 15.80
N GLN A 82 -12.31 12.27 14.55
CA GLN A 82 -12.49 11.10 13.70
C GLN A 82 -11.27 10.82 12.82
N VAL A 83 -11.06 9.54 12.49
CA VAL A 83 -10.09 9.08 11.49
C VAL A 83 -10.80 8.51 10.28
N LEU A 84 -10.22 8.73 9.09
CA LEU A 84 -10.72 8.19 7.85
C LEU A 84 -10.22 6.76 7.64
N LEU A 85 -11.14 5.85 7.30
CA LEU A 85 -10.82 4.53 6.81
C LEU A 85 -11.50 4.29 5.46
N CYS A 86 -10.85 3.48 4.62
CA CYS A 86 -11.35 3.00 3.33
C CYS A 86 -11.72 1.53 3.43
N ARG A 87 -12.83 1.11 2.83
CA ARG A 87 -13.25 -0.28 2.74
C ARG A 87 -12.80 -0.84 1.41
N ARG A 88 -11.92 -1.82 1.42
CA ARG A 88 -11.22 -2.34 0.24
C ARG A 88 -12.18 -2.96 -0.79
N ALA A 89 -12.06 -2.57 -2.07
CA ALA A 89 -12.75 -3.18 -3.20
C ALA A 89 -11.90 -4.27 -3.88
N ILE A 90 -10.62 -4.42 -3.48
CA ILE A 90 -9.64 -5.30 -4.14
C ILE A 90 -9.04 -6.34 -3.17
N GLU A 91 -8.52 -7.43 -3.73
CA GLU A 91 -7.73 -8.40 -2.97
C GLU A 91 -6.26 -7.92 -2.79
N PRO A 92 -5.59 -8.34 -1.72
CA PRO A 92 -6.08 -9.17 -0.62
C PRO A 92 -6.99 -8.39 0.34
N ARG A 93 -7.81 -9.13 1.09
CA ARG A 93 -8.67 -8.55 2.15
C ARG A 93 -9.83 -7.69 1.62
N HIS A 94 -10.42 -8.06 0.48
CA HIS A 94 -11.64 -7.42 -0.02
C HIS A 94 -12.72 -7.29 1.07
N GLY A 95 -13.36 -6.13 1.14
CA GLY A 95 -14.42 -5.83 2.09
C GLY A 95 -13.96 -5.46 3.52
N MET A 96 -12.66 -5.54 3.81
CA MET A 96 -12.10 -5.12 5.10
C MET A 96 -11.66 -3.65 5.08
N TRP A 97 -11.54 -3.05 6.26
CA TRP A 97 -11.19 -1.66 6.44
C TRP A 97 -9.68 -1.45 6.54
N THR A 98 -9.19 -0.36 5.98
CA THR A 98 -7.79 0.04 6.01
C THR A 98 -7.63 1.55 6.10
N LEU A 99 -6.46 2.01 6.54
CA LEU A 99 -6.03 3.37 6.24
C LEU A 99 -5.74 3.48 4.73
N PRO A 100 -5.95 4.65 4.09
CA PRO A 100 -5.58 4.85 2.70
C PRO A 100 -4.06 4.67 2.55
N ALA A 101 -3.66 3.70 1.73
CA ALA A 101 -2.25 3.36 1.54
C ALA A 101 -2.03 2.37 0.38
N GLY A 102 -0.98 2.60 -0.40
CA GLY A 102 -0.55 1.73 -1.48
C GLY A 102 0.95 1.72 -1.72
N PHE A 103 1.36 1.17 -2.84
CA PHE A 103 2.77 1.07 -3.17
C PHE A 103 3.34 2.42 -3.62
N MET A 104 4.50 2.75 -3.08
CA MET A 104 5.27 3.90 -3.53
C MET A 104 5.69 3.72 -4.99
N GLU A 105 5.55 4.75 -5.81
CA GLU A 105 5.94 4.77 -7.21
C GLU A 105 7.31 5.43 -7.44
N PHE A 106 7.91 5.19 -8.62
CA PHE A 106 9.14 5.86 -9.00
C PHE A 106 8.89 7.35 -9.27
N GLY A 107 9.77 8.20 -8.74
CA GLY A 107 9.73 9.64 -8.99
C GLY A 107 8.94 10.44 -7.97
N GLU A 108 8.37 9.79 -6.96
CA GLU A 108 7.69 10.46 -5.85
C GLU A 108 8.46 10.27 -4.53
N THR A 109 8.30 11.20 -3.62
CA THR A 109 8.70 11.06 -2.22
C THR A 109 7.68 10.21 -1.46
N THR A 110 8.06 9.68 -0.30
CA THR A 110 7.14 8.90 0.54
C THR A 110 5.90 9.70 0.98
N ALA A 111 6.05 11.01 1.17
CA ALA A 111 4.93 11.89 1.51
C ALA A 111 4.01 12.17 0.31
N GLU A 112 4.58 12.36 -0.89
CA GLU A 112 3.80 12.54 -2.13
C GLU A 112 3.02 11.27 -2.46
N GLY A 113 3.62 10.08 -2.35
CA GLY A 113 2.92 8.82 -2.54
C GLY A 113 1.79 8.61 -1.53
N ALA A 114 2.02 8.92 -0.24
CA ALA A 114 0.98 8.83 0.78
C ALA A 114 -0.19 9.79 0.52
N LEU A 115 0.09 10.99 0.01
CA LEU A 115 -0.94 11.96 -0.40
C LEU A 115 -1.72 11.45 -1.61
N ARG A 116 -1.02 10.94 -2.64
CA ARG A 116 -1.64 10.37 -3.85
C ARG A 116 -2.60 9.24 -3.49
N GLU A 117 -2.16 8.26 -2.71
CA GLU A 117 -3.00 7.15 -2.27
C GLU A 117 -4.24 7.62 -1.48
N THR A 118 -4.09 8.66 -0.64
CA THR A 118 -5.21 9.22 0.11
C THR A 118 -6.27 9.83 -0.80
N ILE A 119 -5.83 10.51 -1.87
CA ILE A 119 -6.74 11.09 -2.87
C ILE A 119 -7.37 9.97 -3.72
N GLU A 120 -6.59 9.01 -4.19
CA GLU A 120 -7.05 7.93 -5.07
C GLU A 120 -8.04 6.99 -4.37
N GLU A 121 -7.79 6.60 -3.12
CA GLU A 121 -8.64 5.66 -2.40
C GLU A 121 -9.85 6.30 -1.71
N ALA A 122 -9.76 7.57 -1.30
CA ALA A 122 -10.80 8.22 -0.51
C ALA A 122 -11.36 9.51 -1.12
N GLY A 123 -10.72 10.09 -2.14
CA GLY A 123 -11.05 11.44 -2.63
C GLY A 123 -10.86 12.53 -1.59
N ALA A 124 -10.13 12.26 -0.51
CA ALA A 124 -10.01 13.17 0.63
C ALA A 124 -8.93 14.23 0.37
N HIS A 125 -9.26 15.50 0.63
CA HIS A 125 -8.31 16.60 0.60
C HIS A 125 -7.64 16.76 1.96
N VAL A 126 -6.32 16.59 2.00
CA VAL A 126 -5.57 16.62 3.25
C VAL A 126 -4.36 17.56 3.20
N GLU A 127 -4.02 18.10 4.35
CA GLU A 127 -2.73 18.71 4.61
C GLU A 127 -1.82 17.68 5.28
N MET A 128 -0.72 17.35 4.61
CA MET A 128 0.26 16.40 5.12
C MET A 128 0.96 16.93 6.36
N GLN A 129 1.20 16.07 7.33
CA GLN A 129 1.92 16.34 8.56
C GLN A 129 3.15 15.43 8.67
N ASP A 130 3.65 15.21 9.89
CA ASP A 130 4.88 14.45 10.12
C ASP A 130 4.70 12.96 9.85
N LEU A 131 5.82 12.30 9.52
CA LEU A 131 5.91 10.83 9.48
C LEU A 131 5.58 10.29 10.87
N PHE A 132 4.58 9.43 10.94
CA PHE A 132 4.04 8.92 12.19
C PHE A 132 4.50 7.51 12.52
N SER A 133 4.46 6.59 11.55
CA SER A 133 4.92 5.22 11.82
C SER A 133 5.74 4.64 10.67
N VAL A 134 6.75 3.83 11.03
CA VAL A 134 7.58 3.01 10.15
C VAL A 134 7.49 1.57 10.64
N LEU A 135 6.77 0.73 9.93
CA LEU A 135 6.47 -0.64 10.32
C LEU A 135 7.10 -1.63 9.36
N ASN A 136 8.04 -2.44 9.87
CA ASN A 136 8.72 -3.45 9.08
C ASN A 136 7.90 -4.75 9.04
N VAL A 137 7.47 -5.18 7.86
CA VAL A 137 6.78 -6.46 7.65
C VAL A 137 7.75 -7.43 6.97
N VAL A 138 8.72 -7.90 7.76
CA VAL A 138 9.90 -8.67 7.29
C VAL A 138 9.50 -9.90 6.49
N ARG A 139 8.46 -10.61 6.94
CA ARG A 139 8.00 -11.86 6.31
C ARG A 139 7.58 -11.70 4.85
N VAL A 140 7.06 -10.53 4.47
CA VAL A 140 6.61 -10.24 3.10
C VAL A 140 7.55 -9.28 2.36
N GLY A 141 8.61 -8.79 3.03
CA GLY A 141 9.57 -7.87 2.45
C GLY A 141 8.95 -6.50 2.15
N GLN A 142 8.22 -5.93 3.10
CA GLN A 142 7.62 -4.60 2.98
C GLN A 142 8.01 -3.71 4.15
N VAL A 143 8.05 -2.39 3.89
CA VAL A 143 8.14 -1.34 4.90
C VAL A 143 6.94 -0.42 4.71
N HIS A 144 6.12 -0.28 5.74
CA HIS A 144 4.95 0.57 5.73
C HIS A 144 5.27 1.89 6.43
N LEU A 145 5.02 3.01 5.75
CA LEU A 145 5.22 4.35 6.25
C LEU A 145 3.87 5.08 6.28
N PHE A 146 3.42 5.46 7.47
CA PHE A 146 2.19 6.24 7.61
C PHE A 146 2.51 7.65 8.09
N TYR A 147 1.94 8.63 7.43
CA TYR A 147 1.99 10.04 7.79
C TYR A 147 0.71 10.44 8.52
N ARG A 148 0.80 11.35 9.47
CA ARG A 148 -0.39 12.05 9.93
C ARG A 148 -0.84 13.01 8.83
N ALA A 149 -2.14 13.17 8.70
CA ALA A 149 -2.71 14.12 7.76
C ALA A 149 -3.96 14.77 8.36
N ARG A 150 -4.10 16.08 8.19
CA ARG A 150 -5.29 16.81 8.59
C ARG A 150 -6.21 16.99 7.38
N MET A 151 -7.44 16.52 7.46
CA MET A 151 -8.41 16.76 6.41
C MET A 151 -8.78 18.25 6.36
N LEU A 152 -8.92 18.78 5.14
CA LEU A 152 -9.28 20.18 4.89
C LEU A 152 -10.80 20.38 4.88
N ASP A 153 -11.53 19.34 4.54
CA ASP A 153 -13.00 19.24 4.59
C ASP A 153 -13.41 17.76 4.83
N ALA A 154 -14.70 17.51 4.98
CA ALA A 154 -15.26 16.17 5.21
C ALA A 154 -15.74 15.50 3.91
N THR A 155 -15.41 16.05 2.75
CA THR A 155 -15.78 15.48 1.45
C THR A 155 -15.00 14.22 1.19
N LEU A 156 -15.70 13.15 0.77
CA LEU A 156 -15.14 11.85 0.43
C LEU A 156 -15.68 11.43 -0.93
N ASP A 157 -14.80 10.98 -1.81
CA ASP A 157 -15.14 10.45 -3.13
C ASP A 157 -14.26 9.20 -3.40
N PRO A 158 -14.66 8.03 -2.85
CA PRO A 158 -13.84 6.83 -2.92
C PRO A 158 -13.61 6.39 -4.36
N GLY A 159 -12.35 6.15 -4.70
CA GLY A 159 -11.93 5.64 -6.00
C GLY A 159 -12.29 4.16 -6.21
N PRO A 160 -11.92 3.59 -7.37
CA PRO A 160 -12.34 2.24 -7.77
C PRO A 160 -11.78 1.12 -6.87
N GLU A 161 -10.73 1.38 -6.10
CA GLU A 161 -10.14 0.43 -5.15
C GLU A 161 -10.82 0.44 -3.77
N SER A 162 -11.78 1.36 -3.55
CA SER A 162 -12.53 1.49 -2.30
C SER A 162 -14.04 1.30 -2.54
N ILE A 163 -14.67 0.38 -1.79
CA ILE A 163 -16.12 0.22 -1.76
C ILE A 163 -16.76 1.43 -1.10
N GLU A 164 -16.09 1.96 -0.07
CA GLU A 164 -16.60 2.97 0.84
C GLU A 164 -15.41 3.67 1.52
N ALA A 165 -15.52 4.96 1.75
CA ALA A 165 -14.65 5.74 2.63
C ALA A 165 -15.51 6.37 3.72
N ARG A 166 -15.06 6.29 4.99
CA ARG A 166 -15.86 6.73 6.14
C ARG A 166 -14.99 7.23 7.28
N LEU A 167 -15.53 8.22 7.99
CA LEU A 167 -14.97 8.76 9.24
C LEU A 167 -15.46 7.96 10.45
N PHE A 168 -14.56 7.65 11.37
CA PHE A 168 -14.82 6.86 12.58
C PHE A 168 -14.24 7.56 13.81
N CYS A 169 -15.05 7.68 14.88
CA CYS A 169 -14.54 7.89 16.21
C CYS A 169 -13.79 6.63 16.70
N GLU A 170 -12.94 6.74 17.71
CA GLU A 170 -12.12 5.61 18.21
C GLU A 170 -12.96 4.38 18.60
N ASP A 171 -14.10 4.61 19.26
CA ASP A 171 -15.05 3.58 19.72
C ASP A 171 -15.88 2.94 18.60
N GLU A 172 -15.97 3.59 17.44
CA GLU A 172 -16.70 3.09 16.27
C GLU A 172 -15.81 2.28 15.31
N ILE A 173 -14.47 2.28 15.50
CA ILE A 173 -13.55 1.58 14.61
C ILE A 173 -13.85 0.08 14.60
N PRO A 174 -14.05 -0.52 13.42
CA PRO A 174 -14.28 -1.96 13.28
C PRO A 174 -12.99 -2.76 13.44
N TRP A 175 -12.44 -2.79 14.66
CA TRP A 175 -11.14 -3.37 14.98
C TRP A 175 -10.94 -4.80 14.45
N ASP A 176 -11.97 -5.64 14.49
CA ASP A 176 -11.93 -7.02 14.03
C ASP A 176 -12.02 -7.16 12.50
N GLN A 177 -12.36 -6.07 11.80
CA GLN A 177 -12.46 -6.00 10.35
C GLN A 177 -11.33 -5.17 9.72
N LEU A 178 -10.29 -4.84 10.46
CA LEU A 178 -9.12 -4.18 9.90
C LEU A 178 -8.31 -5.16 9.05
N ALA A 179 -7.97 -4.75 7.83
CA ALA A 179 -7.35 -5.60 6.82
C ALA A 179 -5.94 -6.08 7.20
N PHE A 180 -5.16 -5.20 7.84
CA PHE A 180 -3.74 -5.44 8.07
C PHE A 180 -3.34 -5.10 9.51
N ARG A 181 -2.39 -5.90 10.04
CA ARG A 181 -1.82 -5.65 11.37
C ARG A 181 -1.10 -4.29 11.47
N THR A 182 -0.50 -3.83 10.37
CA THR A 182 0.14 -2.51 10.29
C THR A 182 -0.86 -1.38 10.50
N VAL A 183 -2.07 -1.48 9.93
CA VAL A 183 -3.15 -0.51 10.13
C VAL A 183 -3.60 -0.50 11.59
N ARG A 184 -3.85 -1.69 12.17
CA ARG A 184 -4.22 -1.81 13.59
C ARG A 184 -3.16 -1.15 14.48
N GLN A 185 -1.91 -1.51 14.31
CA GLN A 185 -0.80 -0.98 15.12
C GLN A 185 -0.66 0.53 14.97
N THR A 186 -0.79 1.06 13.74
CA THR A 186 -0.75 2.51 13.50
C THR A 186 -1.88 3.23 14.21
N LEU A 187 -3.11 2.71 14.15
CA LEU A 187 -4.26 3.31 14.83
C LEU A 187 -4.14 3.24 16.36
N GLU A 188 -3.70 2.11 16.91
CA GLU A 188 -3.48 1.96 18.36
C GLU A 188 -2.47 3.00 18.88
N LEU A 189 -1.32 3.15 18.20
CA LEU A 189 -0.31 4.16 18.51
C LEU A 189 -0.87 5.58 18.34
N PHE A 190 -1.65 5.83 17.28
CA PHE A 190 -2.23 7.14 17.03
C PHE A 190 -3.17 7.59 18.16
N PHE A 191 -4.07 6.72 18.60
CA PHE A 191 -4.98 7.06 19.68
C PHE A 191 -4.27 7.15 21.03
N GLU A 192 -3.22 6.37 21.26
CA GLU A 192 -2.38 6.51 22.44
C GLU A 192 -1.71 7.88 22.51
N ASP A 193 -1.07 8.32 21.41
CA ASP A 193 -0.43 9.64 21.30
C ASP A 193 -1.46 10.77 21.42
N ARG A 194 -2.65 10.61 20.83
CA ARG A 194 -3.76 11.57 20.96
C ARG A 194 -4.15 11.76 22.44
N ARG A 195 -4.28 10.67 23.20
CA ARG A 195 -4.60 10.74 24.66
C ARG A 195 -3.49 11.41 25.46
N ARG A 196 -2.24 11.24 25.03
CA ARG A 196 -1.07 11.90 25.66
C ARG A 196 -0.93 13.38 25.26
N GLY A 197 -1.59 13.81 24.20
CA GLY A 197 -1.47 15.15 23.63
C GLY A 197 -0.14 15.43 22.94
N THR A 198 0.65 14.39 22.66
CA THR A 198 1.96 14.50 21.98
C THR A 198 2.12 13.40 20.95
N PHE A 199 2.53 13.77 19.74
CA PHE A 199 2.76 12.83 18.65
C PHE A 199 4.26 12.71 18.37
N GLY A 200 4.73 11.47 18.20
CA GLY A 200 6.09 11.16 17.81
C GLY A 200 6.12 10.24 16.60
N THR A 201 7.33 9.91 16.12
CA THR A 201 7.50 8.87 15.10
C THR A 201 7.75 7.52 15.78
N HIS A 202 6.96 6.53 15.42
CA HIS A 202 7.03 5.17 15.95
C HIS A 202 7.67 4.21 14.96
N ALA A 203 8.53 3.30 15.43
CA ALA A 203 9.08 2.22 14.61
C ALA A 203 8.85 0.87 15.29
N ALA A 204 8.40 -0.13 14.51
CA ALA A 204 8.16 -1.48 15.02
C ALA A 204 8.30 -2.55 13.93
N ASP A 205 8.54 -3.79 14.37
CA ASP A 205 8.54 -4.97 13.52
C ASP A 205 7.21 -5.71 13.69
N ILE A 206 6.57 -6.02 12.56
CA ILE A 206 5.31 -6.76 12.51
C ILE A 206 5.61 -8.22 12.15
N GLY A 207 5.43 -9.12 13.10
CA GLY A 207 5.66 -10.55 12.97
C GLY A 207 4.50 -11.33 12.33
#